data_3ead8b8b2ac66552dfb9c24c689861ac
#
_entry.id   3ead8b8b2ac66552dfb9c24c689861ac
#
_cell.length_a   1.000
_cell.length_b   1.000
_cell.length_c   1.000
_cell.angle_alpha   90.00
_cell.angle_beta   90.00
_cell.angle_gamma   90.00
#
_symmetry.space_group_name_H-M   'P 1'
#
loop_
_entity.id
_entity.type
_entity.pdbx_description
1 polymer ?
#
loop_
_entity_poly.entity_id
_entity_poly.type
_entity_poly.pdbx_seq_one_letter_code
_entity_poly.pdbx_strand_id
1 'polypeptide(L)'
;FAFFSKAVLSVLPVIDFRPDIIHCHDWQTGLVPVYLHDSFQQNQFFWGIKTIMTIHNLKFQGVYDVKTIKELTGLSDYYFTPDKLEAYKDGNFLKGGIVFADAVTTVSNTYADEIKTPFYGEGLDGLLRARSNSLRGIVNGIDYNDFNPETDINLSARYNATTFRKEKVKNKIQLQKDLGLEQDPKAMMIGIVSRLTDQKGFDLIAYIMDELCQDSVQIVALGTGDERYENMFRHFDWKYHGKVSAQIYYDESMSHRIYAASDAFLMPSLFEPCGLSQLMSLRYGTLPIVRETGGLKDTVVPYNEFEGTGTGFSFV
;
A
#
# COMPACT_ATOMS: atom_id res chain seq x y z
N PHE A 1 -1.46 -0.36 21.80
CA PHE A 1 -0.98 0.89 21.17
C PHE A 1 -1.12 2.12 22.06
N ALA A 2 -2.14 2.20 22.96
CA ALA A 2 -2.24 3.30 23.93
C ALA A 2 -1.00 3.40 24.82
N PHE A 3 -0.56 2.26 25.41
CA PHE A 3 0.68 2.19 26.18
C PHE A 3 1.90 2.60 25.32
N PHE A 4 2.04 2.09 24.12
CA PHE A 4 3.12 2.43 23.19
C PHE A 4 3.20 3.94 22.94
N SER A 5 2.09 4.56 22.59
CA SER A 5 2.01 6.00 22.31
C SER A 5 2.43 6.86 23.51
N LYS A 6 2.06 6.44 24.72
CA LYS A 6 2.46 7.13 25.97
C LYS A 6 3.93 6.88 26.31
N ALA A 7 4.41 5.63 26.14
CA ALA A 7 5.78 5.25 26.39
C ALA A 7 6.78 5.99 25.49
N VAL A 8 6.46 6.17 24.21
CA VAL A 8 7.30 6.96 23.28
C VAL A 8 7.57 8.35 23.81
N LEU A 9 6.56 9.06 24.31
CA LEU A 9 6.74 10.38 24.88
C LEU A 9 7.51 10.33 26.21
N SER A 10 7.16 9.36 27.09
CA SER A 10 7.78 9.24 28.43
C SER A 10 9.26 8.93 28.38
N VAL A 11 9.74 8.22 27.38
CA VAL A 11 11.15 7.83 27.26
C VAL A 11 12.06 8.97 26.81
N LEU A 12 11.54 9.96 26.08
CA LEU A 12 12.35 11.03 25.49
C LEU A 12 13.21 11.79 26.52
N PRO A 13 12.67 12.27 27.67
CA PRO A 13 13.49 12.90 28.69
C PRO A 13 14.46 11.93 29.35
N VAL A 14 14.14 10.65 29.44
CA VAL A 14 15.00 9.63 30.12
C VAL A 14 16.25 9.36 29.30
N ILE A 15 16.15 9.37 27.95
CA ILE A 15 17.29 9.16 27.06
C ILE A 15 17.97 10.47 26.63
N ASP A 16 17.53 11.60 27.20
CA ASP A 16 18.04 12.95 26.88
C ASP A 16 17.95 13.27 25.37
N PHE A 17 16.88 12.80 24.71
CA PHE A 17 16.63 13.06 23.30
C PHE A 17 15.39 13.93 23.13
N ARG A 18 15.58 15.21 22.83
CA ARG A 18 14.49 16.15 22.55
C ARG A 18 14.36 16.37 21.04
N PRO A 19 13.36 15.75 20.38
CA PRO A 19 13.13 15.95 18.94
C PRO A 19 12.50 17.33 18.67
N ASP A 20 12.71 17.87 17.47
CA ASP A 20 11.95 19.01 16.97
C ASP A 20 10.58 18.58 16.43
N ILE A 21 10.52 17.37 15.83
CA ILE A 21 9.34 16.80 15.23
C ILE A 21 9.17 15.34 15.65
N ILE A 22 7.93 14.96 15.99
CA ILE A 22 7.52 13.56 16.16
C ILE A 22 6.65 13.18 14.97
N HIS A 23 7.12 12.19 14.18
CA HIS A 23 6.41 11.71 13.01
C HIS A 23 5.65 10.43 13.34
N CYS A 24 4.33 10.51 13.28
CA CYS A 24 3.38 9.46 13.61
C CYS A 24 2.85 8.80 12.34
N HIS A 25 2.63 7.48 12.38
CA HIS A 25 2.15 6.71 11.24
C HIS A 25 0.93 5.89 11.63
N ASP A 26 -0.20 6.10 10.94
CA ASP A 26 -1.46 5.39 11.11
C ASP A 26 -2.04 5.43 12.54
N TRP A 27 -3.14 4.73 12.72
CA TRP A 27 -3.90 4.71 13.97
C TRP A 27 -3.10 4.17 15.17
N GLN A 28 -2.12 3.32 14.94
CA GLN A 28 -1.28 2.74 16.00
C GLN A 28 -0.53 3.81 16.81
N THR A 29 -0.22 4.92 16.18
CA THR A 29 0.46 6.07 16.79
C THR A 29 -0.46 7.30 16.94
N GLY A 30 -1.74 7.15 16.60
CA GLY A 30 -2.71 8.24 16.61
C GLY A 30 -2.89 8.94 17.95
N LEU A 31 -2.59 8.26 19.06
CA LEU A 31 -2.65 8.85 20.39
C LEU A 31 -1.41 9.67 20.78
N VAL A 32 -0.31 9.60 20.04
CA VAL A 32 0.90 10.39 20.37
C VAL A 32 0.61 11.90 20.33
N PRO A 33 0.03 12.47 19.27
CA PRO A 33 -0.34 13.89 19.26
C PRO A 33 -1.37 14.26 20.35
N VAL A 34 -2.29 13.34 20.67
CA VAL A 34 -3.29 13.54 21.72
C VAL A 34 -2.63 13.64 23.09
N TYR A 35 -1.76 12.70 23.47
CA TYR A 35 -1.06 12.73 24.72
C TYR A 35 -0.08 13.91 24.84
N LEU A 36 0.58 14.28 23.76
CA LEU A 36 1.44 15.45 23.74
C LEU A 36 0.63 16.72 24.11
N HIS A 37 -0.58 16.83 23.57
CA HIS A 37 -1.49 17.94 23.89
C HIS A 37 -2.09 17.84 25.29
N ASP A 38 -2.41 16.63 25.79
CA ASP A 38 -3.04 16.41 27.10
C ASP A 38 -2.04 16.65 28.25
N SER A 39 -1.25 15.62 28.55
CA SER A 39 -0.48 15.54 29.78
C SER A 39 0.98 15.99 29.64
N PHE A 40 1.55 15.86 28.45
CA PHE A 40 2.97 16.16 28.25
C PHE A 40 3.26 17.64 28.00
N GLN A 41 2.28 18.40 27.53
CA GLN A 41 2.41 19.85 27.29
C GLN A 41 2.72 20.65 28.55
N GLN A 42 2.42 20.13 29.75
CA GLN A 42 2.71 20.77 31.02
C GLN A 42 4.22 20.73 31.39
N ASN A 43 5.00 19.86 30.77
CA ASN A 43 6.42 19.75 30.98
C ASN A 43 7.20 20.56 29.91
N GLN A 44 8.05 21.49 30.36
CA GLN A 44 8.84 22.36 29.49
C GLN A 44 9.69 21.60 28.45
N PHE A 45 10.09 20.37 28.75
CA PHE A 45 10.83 19.52 27.81
C PHE A 45 10.10 19.38 26.45
N PHE A 46 8.77 19.32 26.46
CA PHE A 46 7.95 19.08 25.26
C PHE A 46 7.51 20.36 24.54
N TRP A 47 7.82 21.53 25.07
CA TRP A 47 7.37 22.77 24.46
C TRP A 47 7.98 22.98 23.08
N GLY A 48 7.13 23.30 22.10
CA GLY A 48 7.56 23.57 20.73
C GLY A 48 7.79 22.34 19.86
N ILE A 49 7.74 21.12 20.42
CA ILE A 49 7.79 19.89 19.63
C ILE A 49 6.55 19.84 18.71
N LYS A 50 6.77 19.60 17.43
CA LYS A 50 5.73 19.50 16.40
C LYS A 50 5.41 18.04 16.07
N THR A 51 4.21 17.81 15.57
CA THR A 51 3.77 16.47 15.19
C THR A 51 3.30 16.42 13.74
N ILE A 52 3.67 15.33 13.05
CA ILE A 52 3.16 14.99 11.72
C ILE A 52 2.42 13.67 11.84
N MET A 53 1.22 13.60 11.26
CA MET A 53 0.43 12.38 11.16
C MET A 53 0.37 11.92 9.72
N THR A 54 0.98 10.78 9.39
CA THR A 54 0.89 10.17 8.06
C THR A 54 -0.18 9.08 8.03
N ILE A 55 -1.09 9.19 7.08
CA ILE A 55 -2.13 8.20 6.79
C ILE A 55 -1.64 7.33 5.65
N HIS A 56 -1.33 6.05 5.93
CA HIS A 56 -0.96 5.08 4.91
C HIS A 56 -2.19 4.39 4.30
N ASN A 57 -3.20 4.10 5.13
CA ASN A 57 -4.48 3.57 4.67
C ASN A 57 -5.61 3.99 5.62
N LEU A 58 -6.48 4.87 5.15
CA LEU A 58 -7.58 5.43 5.94
C LEU A 58 -8.63 4.41 6.38
N LYS A 59 -8.71 3.25 5.71
CA LYS A 59 -9.62 2.17 6.07
C LYS A 59 -9.38 1.64 7.49
N PHE A 60 -8.14 1.74 7.98
CA PHE A 60 -7.76 1.25 9.30
C PHE A 60 -7.62 2.42 10.28
N GLN A 61 -8.55 2.53 11.24
CA GLN A 61 -8.69 3.72 12.07
C GLN A 61 -8.47 3.49 13.57
N GLY A 62 -8.45 2.22 14.01
CA GLY A 62 -8.32 1.92 15.45
C GLY A 62 -9.54 2.38 16.23
N VAL A 63 -10.71 1.82 15.90
CA VAL A 63 -12.02 2.19 16.48
C VAL A 63 -12.38 1.21 17.58
N TYR A 64 -12.70 1.74 18.75
CA TYR A 64 -13.09 0.96 19.94
C TYR A 64 -14.15 1.73 20.72
N ASP A 65 -14.92 1.05 21.56
CA ASP A 65 -15.90 1.71 22.42
C ASP A 65 -15.25 2.73 23.38
N VAL A 66 -15.93 3.84 23.59
CA VAL A 66 -15.42 4.98 24.37
C VAL A 66 -15.03 4.58 25.79
N LYS A 67 -15.78 3.69 26.45
CA LYS A 67 -15.51 3.27 27.84
C LYS A 67 -14.17 2.55 27.91
N THR A 68 -13.96 1.58 27.04
CA THR A 68 -12.68 0.83 26.96
C THR A 68 -11.52 1.75 26.70
N ILE A 69 -11.66 2.71 25.74
CA ILE A 69 -10.58 3.65 25.45
C ILE A 69 -10.26 4.53 26.66
N LYS A 70 -11.26 5.06 27.36
CA LYS A 70 -11.04 5.87 28.58
C LYS A 70 -10.28 5.08 29.65
N GLU A 71 -10.68 3.84 29.90
CA GLU A 71 -10.02 2.98 30.89
C GLU A 71 -8.55 2.71 30.51
N LEU A 72 -8.27 2.46 29.22
CA LEU A 72 -6.92 2.15 28.74
C LEU A 72 -6.01 3.39 28.62
N THR A 73 -6.57 4.53 28.27
CA THR A 73 -5.79 5.74 27.97
C THR A 73 -5.63 6.69 29.14
N GLY A 74 -6.62 6.70 30.05
CA GLY A 74 -6.72 7.69 31.13
C GLY A 74 -7.15 9.07 30.68
N LEU A 75 -7.56 9.23 29.41
CA LEU A 75 -8.04 10.51 28.87
C LEU A 75 -9.41 10.87 29.43
N SER A 76 -9.61 12.16 29.70
CA SER A 76 -10.89 12.68 30.23
C SER A 76 -11.97 12.74 29.15
N ASP A 77 -13.21 12.97 29.56
CA ASP A 77 -14.37 13.14 28.67
C ASP A 77 -14.18 14.25 27.64
N TYR A 78 -13.35 15.24 27.95
CA TYR A 78 -12.98 16.33 27.04
C TYR A 78 -12.49 15.86 25.69
N TYR A 79 -11.80 14.69 25.63
CA TYR A 79 -11.26 14.15 24.38
C TYR A 79 -12.25 13.30 23.59
N PHE A 80 -13.38 12.93 24.16
CA PHE A 80 -14.38 12.03 23.53
C PHE A 80 -15.61 12.80 23.05
N THR A 81 -15.37 13.84 22.28
CA THR A 81 -16.40 14.68 21.64
C THR A 81 -16.29 14.57 20.10
N PRO A 82 -17.37 14.85 19.34
CA PRO A 82 -17.38 14.71 17.88
C PRO A 82 -16.33 15.53 17.13
N ASP A 83 -15.83 16.60 17.74
CA ASP A 83 -14.73 17.42 17.21
C ASP A 83 -13.33 16.88 17.53
N LYS A 84 -13.23 15.78 18.31
CA LYS A 84 -11.95 15.19 18.75
C LYS A 84 -11.88 13.68 18.41
N LEU A 85 -11.82 12.80 19.42
CA LEU A 85 -11.65 11.37 19.21
C LEU A 85 -12.95 10.63 18.90
N GLU A 86 -14.12 11.15 19.31
CA GLU A 86 -15.38 10.46 19.05
C GLU A 86 -15.71 10.46 17.55
N ALA A 87 -16.06 9.29 17.03
CA ALA A 87 -16.60 9.10 15.69
C ALA A 87 -17.69 8.02 15.75
N TYR A 88 -18.93 8.39 15.39
CA TYR A 88 -20.07 7.48 15.32
C TYR A 88 -20.34 6.72 16.64
N LYS A 89 -20.19 7.40 17.78
CA LYS A 89 -20.34 6.95 19.18
C LYS A 89 -19.16 6.11 19.70
N ASP A 90 -18.17 5.80 18.88
CA ASP A 90 -16.96 5.12 19.30
C ASP A 90 -15.76 6.08 19.36
N GLY A 91 -14.69 5.69 20.02
CA GLY A 91 -13.43 6.41 19.98
C GLY A 91 -12.57 5.95 18.82
N ASN A 92 -11.92 6.89 18.13
CA ASN A 92 -11.15 6.65 16.91
C ASN A 92 -9.74 7.22 17.07
N PHE A 93 -8.73 6.34 17.09
CA PHE A 93 -7.34 6.74 17.32
C PHE A 93 -6.75 7.54 16.17
N LEU A 94 -7.04 7.14 14.92
CA LEU A 94 -6.56 7.86 13.75
C LEU A 94 -7.18 9.26 13.70
N LYS A 95 -8.47 9.39 13.98
CA LYS A 95 -9.15 10.68 14.09
C LYS A 95 -8.45 11.57 15.12
N GLY A 96 -8.14 11.05 16.30
CA GLY A 96 -7.38 11.79 17.32
C GLY A 96 -6.05 12.29 16.78
N GLY A 97 -5.29 11.44 16.10
CA GLY A 97 -4.03 11.80 15.45
C GLY A 97 -4.20 12.93 14.42
N ILE A 98 -5.20 12.83 13.56
CA ILE A 98 -5.49 13.83 12.54
C ILE A 98 -5.91 15.18 13.17
N VAL A 99 -6.73 15.15 14.22
CA VAL A 99 -7.21 16.37 14.90
C VAL A 99 -6.08 17.12 15.59
N PHE A 100 -5.21 16.40 16.32
CA PHE A 100 -4.23 17.01 17.21
C PHE A 100 -2.83 17.19 16.57
N ALA A 101 -2.54 16.58 15.42
CA ALA A 101 -1.26 16.81 14.74
C ALA A 101 -1.16 18.21 14.14
N ASP A 102 0.06 18.77 14.12
CA ASP A 102 0.33 20.07 13.45
C ASP A 102 0.17 19.95 11.93
N ALA A 103 0.64 18.86 11.34
CA ALA A 103 0.51 18.57 9.90
C ALA A 103 -0.01 17.14 9.67
N VAL A 104 -0.72 16.97 8.56
CA VAL A 104 -1.23 15.66 8.12
C VAL A 104 -0.67 15.36 6.74
N THR A 105 -0.17 14.15 6.54
CA THR A 105 0.28 13.69 5.25
C THR A 105 -0.39 12.37 4.87
N THR A 106 -0.40 12.07 3.59
CA THR A 106 -0.75 10.76 3.06
C THR A 106 0.17 10.39 1.91
N VAL A 107 0.02 9.22 1.34
CA VAL A 107 1.04 8.56 0.53
C VAL A 107 0.86 8.72 -0.98
N SER A 108 0.02 9.66 -1.41
CA SER A 108 -0.03 10.14 -2.80
C SER A 108 -0.89 11.42 -2.91
N ASN A 109 -0.68 12.22 -3.96
CA ASN A 109 -1.47 13.42 -4.18
C ASN A 109 -2.92 13.10 -4.53
N THR A 110 -3.12 12.15 -5.45
CA THR A 110 -4.47 11.70 -5.82
C THR A 110 -5.20 11.14 -4.61
N TYR A 111 -4.55 10.33 -3.76
CA TYR A 111 -5.18 9.82 -2.54
C TYR A 111 -5.52 10.93 -1.54
N ALA A 112 -4.68 11.96 -1.41
CA ALA A 112 -5.00 13.13 -0.59
C ALA A 112 -6.28 13.87 -1.05
N ASP A 113 -6.61 13.81 -2.34
CA ASP A 113 -7.86 14.34 -2.87
C ASP A 113 -9.02 13.34 -2.71
N GLU A 114 -8.80 12.07 -2.99
CA GLU A 114 -9.79 11.00 -2.87
C GLU A 114 -10.36 10.91 -1.45
N ILE A 115 -9.51 10.89 -0.40
CA ILE A 115 -9.96 10.74 1.00
C ILE A 115 -10.77 11.94 1.54
N LYS A 116 -10.83 13.04 0.81
CA LYS A 116 -11.73 14.17 1.10
C LYS A 116 -13.16 13.96 0.55
N THR A 117 -13.39 12.89 -0.20
CA THR A 117 -14.69 12.54 -0.76
C THR A 117 -15.42 11.49 0.08
N PRO A 118 -16.77 11.46 0.08
CA PRO A 118 -17.51 10.48 0.87
C PRO A 118 -17.19 9.02 0.52
N PHE A 119 -16.86 8.72 -0.74
CA PHE A 119 -16.59 7.37 -1.20
C PHE A 119 -15.27 6.80 -0.63
N TYR A 120 -14.20 7.59 -0.62
CA TYR A 120 -12.87 7.15 -0.14
C TYR A 120 -12.55 7.61 1.29
N GLY A 121 -13.37 8.48 1.87
CA GLY A 121 -13.09 9.14 3.15
C GLY A 121 -13.37 8.29 4.38
N GLU A 122 -13.93 7.09 4.23
CA GLU A 122 -14.16 6.12 5.32
C GLU A 122 -14.83 6.78 6.56
N GLY A 123 -15.76 7.73 6.30
CA GLY A 123 -16.46 8.50 7.35
C GLY A 123 -15.66 9.65 7.96
N LEU A 124 -14.43 9.91 7.54
CA LEU A 124 -13.58 11.02 7.99
C LEU A 124 -13.39 12.11 6.91
N ASP A 125 -14.09 12.03 5.77
CA ASP A 125 -13.99 12.99 4.67
C ASP A 125 -14.25 14.45 5.09
N GLY A 126 -15.21 14.69 5.97
CA GLY A 126 -15.50 16.00 6.53
C GLY A 126 -14.32 16.58 7.32
N LEU A 127 -13.70 15.77 8.18
CA LEU A 127 -12.49 16.16 8.91
C LEU A 127 -11.33 16.45 7.96
N LEU A 128 -11.11 15.58 6.96
CA LEU A 128 -10.02 15.74 6.01
C LEU A 128 -10.21 16.96 5.10
N ARG A 129 -11.44 17.32 4.74
CA ARG A 129 -11.75 18.62 4.10
C ARG A 129 -11.40 19.79 5.02
N ALA A 130 -11.75 19.73 6.30
CA ALA A 130 -11.40 20.77 7.27
C ALA A 130 -9.88 20.90 7.46
N ARG A 131 -9.13 19.82 7.30
CA ARG A 131 -7.65 19.79 7.37
C ARG A 131 -6.95 20.00 6.02
N SER A 132 -7.66 20.37 4.96
CA SER A 132 -7.11 20.49 3.59
C SER A 132 -5.86 21.36 3.50
N ASN A 133 -5.77 22.43 4.29
CA ASN A 133 -4.61 23.34 4.29
C ASN A 133 -3.34 22.70 4.87
N SER A 134 -3.46 21.69 5.71
CA SER A 134 -2.35 20.96 6.35
C SER A 134 -2.16 19.55 5.81
N LEU A 135 -3.06 19.07 4.93
CA LEU A 135 -2.97 17.75 4.29
C LEU A 135 -2.10 17.82 3.03
N ARG A 136 -1.13 16.92 2.92
CA ARG A 136 -0.24 16.81 1.75
C ARG A 136 -0.08 15.35 1.35
N GLY A 137 -0.07 15.07 0.04
CA GLY A 137 0.31 13.79 -0.53
C GLY A 137 1.81 13.73 -0.79
N ILE A 138 2.46 12.66 -0.36
CA ILE A 138 3.89 12.39 -0.59
C ILE A 138 4.04 10.92 -0.97
N VAL A 139 4.40 10.66 -2.22
CA VAL A 139 4.54 9.28 -2.73
C VAL A 139 5.69 8.57 -2.01
N ASN A 140 5.48 7.31 -1.62
CA ASN A 140 6.52 6.48 -1.04
C ASN A 140 7.61 6.13 -2.07
N GLY A 141 8.84 5.93 -1.58
CA GLY A 141 9.92 5.33 -2.35
C GLY A 141 9.98 3.82 -2.21
N ILE A 142 10.93 3.21 -2.92
CA ILE A 142 11.36 1.82 -2.74
C ILE A 142 12.85 1.78 -2.46
N ASP A 143 13.32 0.75 -1.75
CA ASP A 143 14.75 0.55 -1.54
C ASP A 143 15.42 -0.01 -2.81
N TYR A 144 16.34 0.78 -3.38
CA TYR A 144 17.08 0.40 -4.59
C TYR A 144 18.23 -0.58 -4.33
N ASN A 145 18.55 -0.89 -3.07
CA ASN A 145 19.48 -1.97 -2.76
C ASN A 145 18.76 -3.32 -2.80
N ASP A 146 17.54 -3.37 -2.25
CA ASP A 146 16.73 -4.57 -2.23
C ASP A 146 16.10 -4.85 -3.60
N PHE A 147 15.54 -3.81 -4.24
CA PHE A 147 14.89 -3.92 -5.56
C PHE A 147 15.81 -3.42 -6.68
N ASN A 148 16.80 -4.25 -7.03
CA ASN A 148 17.75 -3.92 -8.09
C ASN A 148 18.06 -5.15 -8.96
N PRO A 149 17.52 -5.24 -10.21
CA PRO A 149 17.72 -6.39 -11.06
C PRO A 149 19.18 -6.66 -11.44
N GLU A 150 20.09 -5.70 -11.26
CA GLU A 150 21.52 -5.86 -11.53
C GLU A 150 22.25 -6.65 -10.43
N THR A 151 21.78 -6.54 -9.18
CA THR A 151 22.41 -7.15 -8.01
C THR A 151 21.56 -8.19 -7.31
N ASP A 152 20.30 -8.31 -7.65
CA ASP A 152 19.32 -9.19 -7.00
C ASP A 152 19.74 -10.66 -7.07
N ILE A 153 19.94 -11.26 -5.90
CA ILE A 153 20.35 -12.66 -5.77
C ILE A 153 19.23 -13.67 -6.06
N ASN A 154 17.98 -13.23 -6.06
CA ASN A 154 16.81 -14.07 -6.30
C ASN A 154 16.61 -14.41 -7.79
N LEU A 155 17.27 -13.65 -8.69
CA LEU A 155 17.09 -13.79 -10.12
C LEU A 155 17.95 -14.90 -10.72
N SER A 156 17.39 -15.64 -11.66
CA SER A 156 18.10 -16.60 -12.47
C SER A 156 19.11 -15.95 -13.42
N ALA A 157 18.79 -14.77 -13.92
CA ALA A 157 19.66 -13.94 -14.72
C ALA A 157 19.51 -12.48 -14.32
N ARG A 158 20.58 -11.87 -13.83
CA ARG A 158 20.65 -10.46 -13.49
C ARG A 158 20.73 -9.59 -14.73
N TYR A 159 20.18 -8.38 -14.67
CA TYR A 159 20.17 -7.47 -15.82
C TYR A 159 20.13 -6.00 -15.42
N ASN A 160 20.45 -5.16 -16.38
CA ASN A 160 20.33 -3.71 -16.28
C ASN A 160 19.58 -3.15 -17.50
N ALA A 161 19.52 -1.83 -17.63
CA ALA A 161 18.80 -1.14 -18.71
C ALA A 161 19.30 -1.49 -20.13
N THR A 162 20.53 -2.01 -20.28
CA THR A 162 21.09 -2.38 -21.60
C THR A 162 20.87 -3.85 -21.92
N THR A 163 20.77 -4.72 -20.91
CA THR A 163 20.71 -6.18 -21.09
C THR A 163 19.31 -6.77 -20.86
N PHE A 164 18.36 -5.99 -20.35
CA PHE A 164 17.05 -6.46 -19.90
C PHE A 164 16.28 -7.28 -20.96
N ARG A 165 16.33 -6.86 -22.24
CA ARG A 165 15.58 -7.53 -23.32
C ARG A 165 15.94 -9.02 -23.44
N LYS A 166 17.20 -9.36 -23.24
CA LYS A 166 17.69 -10.73 -23.31
C LYS A 166 17.54 -11.48 -21.98
N GLU A 167 17.87 -10.82 -20.88
CA GLU A 167 17.98 -11.47 -19.59
C GLU A 167 16.61 -11.66 -18.91
N LYS A 168 15.62 -10.77 -19.14
CA LYS A 168 14.23 -10.98 -18.66
C LYS A 168 13.61 -12.24 -19.27
N VAL A 169 13.90 -12.54 -20.54
CA VAL A 169 13.43 -13.78 -21.19
C VAL A 169 13.95 -15.02 -20.48
N LYS A 170 15.20 -15.01 -20.00
CA LYS A 170 15.75 -16.13 -19.23
C LYS A 170 15.04 -16.30 -17.89
N ASN A 171 14.76 -15.19 -17.18
CA ASN A 171 13.98 -15.23 -15.95
C ASN A 171 12.57 -15.77 -16.19
N LYS A 172 11.90 -15.36 -17.30
CA LYS A 172 10.58 -15.86 -17.68
C LYS A 172 10.61 -17.39 -17.90
N ILE A 173 11.51 -17.89 -18.73
CA ILE A 173 11.62 -19.33 -19.02
C ILE A 173 11.90 -20.12 -17.74
N GLN A 174 12.78 -19.62 -16.87
CA GLN A 174 13.06 -20.29 -15.61
C GLN A 174 11.84 -20.32 -14.69
N LEU A 175 11.10 -19.20 -14.59
CA LEU A 175 9.89 -19.16 -13.79
C LEU A 175 8.80 -20.08 -14.35
N GLN A 176 8.61 -20.11 -15.68
CA GLN A 176 7.69 -21.03 -16.35
C GLN A 176 8.01 -22.48 -15.97
N LYS A 177 9.29 -22.87 -16.05
CA LYS A 177 9.74 -24.21 -15.69
C LYS A 177 9.47 -24.54 -14.22
N ASP A 178 9.82 -23.65 -13.32
CA ASP A 178 9.71 -23.86 -11.87
C ASP A 178 8.26 -23.95 -11.40
N LEU A 179 7.35 -23.27 -12.09
CA LEU A 179 5.92 -23.24 -11.79
C LEU A 179 5.07 -24.20 -12.63
N GLY A 180 5.69 -25.02 -13.51
CA GLY A 180 4.98 -25.96 -14.35
C GLY A 180 4.12 -25.32 -15.46
N LEU A 181 4.44 -24.08 -15.84
CA LEU A 181 3.80 -23.40 -16.96
C LEU A 181 4.38 -23.89 -18.30
N GLU A 182 3.62 -23.71 -19.38
CA GLU A 182 4.13 -23.92 -20.74
C GLU A 182 5.35 -23.04 -20.99
N GLN A 183 6.45 -23.62 -21.44
CA GLN A 183 7.69 -22.90 -21.71
C GLN A 183 7.60 -22.21 -23.07
N ASP A 184 7.03 -21.00 -23.08
CA ASP A 184 6.93 -20.14 -24.25
C ASP A 184 7.50 -18.75 -23.94
N PRO A 185 8.67 -18.39 -24.48
CA PRO A 185 9.27 -17.06 -24.27
C PRO A 185 8.42 -15.92 -24.88
N LYS A 186 7.51 -16.23 -25.80
CA LYS A 186 6.65 -15.26 -26.49
C LYS A 186 5.30 -15.05 -25.79
N ALA A 187 4.89 -15.98 -24.94
CA ALA A 187 3.68 -15.81 -24.15
C ALA A 187 3.79 -14.54 -23.29
N MET A 188 2.75 -13.72 -23.26
CA MET A 188 2.68 -12.55 -22.40
C MET A 188 2.47 -13.00 -20.95
N MET A 189 3.48 -12.81 -20.10
CA MET A 189 3.37 -13.16 -18.68
C MET A 189 2.89 -11.95 -17.89
N ILE A 190 1.78 -12.12 -17.17
CA ILE A 190 1.17 -11.14 -16.28
C ILE A 190 1.42 -11.57 -14.83
N GLY A 191 2.14 -10.74 -14.08
CA GLY A 191 2.39 -10.96 -12.65
C GLY A 191 1.36 -10.26 -11.77
N ILE A 192 1.00 -10.90 -10.67
CA ILE A 192 0.17 -10.36 -9.59
C ILE A 192 0.87 -10.71 -8.27
N VAL A 193 1.26 -9.71 -7.49
CA VAL A 193 1.83 -9.90 -6.15
C VAL A 193 1.08 -9.00 -5.18
N SER A 194 0.24 -9.58 -4.31
CA SER A 194 -0.63 -8.78 -3.47
C SER A 194 -1.24 -9.59 -2.33
N ARG A 195 -1.74 -8.91 -1.31
CA ARG A 195 -2.74 -9.49 -0.41
C ARG A 195 -4.03 -9.74 -1.19
N LEU A 196 -4.61 -10.92 -1.05
CA LEU A 196 -5.81 -11.32 -1.78
C LEU A 196 -7.07 -10.84 -1.05
N THR A 197 -7.39 -9.55 -1.19
CA THR A 197 -8.52 -8.89 -0.53
C THR A 197 -9.40 -8.15 -1.55
N ASP A 198 -10.62 -7.80 -1.15
CA ASP A 198 -11.58 -7.04 -1.95
C ASP A 198 -11.00 -5.71 -2.47
N GLN A 199 -10.19 -5.03 -1.65
CA GLN A 199 -9.51 -3.80 -2.03
C GLN A 199 -8.75 -3.91 -3.36
N LYS A 200 -8.23 -5.10 -3.67
CA LYS A 200 -7.34 -5.33 -4.82
C LYS A 200 -8.06 -5.60 -6.15
N GLY A 201 -9.40 -5.60 -6.16
CA GLY A 201 -10.20 -5.64 -7.39
C GLY A 201 -10.17 -6.99 -8.12
N PHE A 202 -9.95 -8.09 -7.40
CA PHE A 202 -9.86 -9.42 -8.01
C PHE A 202 -11.17 -9.91 -8.64
N ASP A 203 -12.31 -9.32 -8.29
CA ASP A 203 -13.59 -9.60 -8.98
C ASP A 203 -13.54 -9.21 -10.46
N LEU A 204 -12.80 -8.15 -10.81
CA LEU A 204 -12.58 -7.76 -12.21
C LEU A 204 -11.74 -8.82 -12.94
N ILE A 205 -10.70 -9.36 -12.28
CA ILE A 205 -9.88 -10.43 -12.86
C ILE A 205 -10.72 -11.69 -13.06
N ALA A 206 -11.51 -12.08 -12.06
CA ALA A 206 -12.40 -13.24 -12.16
C ALA A 206 -13.33 -13.16 -13.38
N TYR A 207 -13.84 -11.96 -13.66
CA TYR A 207 -14.76 -11.73 -14.78
C TYR A 207 -14.12 -11.94 -16.16
N ILE A 208 -12.84 -11.54 -16.33
CA ILE A 208 -12.15 -11.60 -17.63
C ILE A 208 -11.20 -12.79 -17.79
N MET A 209 -11.02 -13.61 -16.76
CA MET A 209 -10.00 -14.68 -16.76
C MET A 209 -10.18 -15.67 -17.89
N ASP A 210 -11.42 -16.09 -18.15
CA ASP A 210 -11.71 -17.06 -19.22
C ASP A 210 -11.38 -16.51 -20.62
N GLU A 211 -11.56 -15.21 -20.83
CA GLU A 211 -11.20 -14.54 -22.07
C GLU A 211 -9.67 -14.38 -22.19
N LEU A 212 -9.01 -13.91 -21.13
CA LEU A 212 -7.55 -13.77 -21.12
C LEU A 212 -6.81 -15.09 -21.39
N CYS A 213 -7.32 -16.20 -20.88
CA CYS A 213 -6.71 -17.51 -21.07
C CYS A 213 -6.94 -18.13 -22.46
N GLN A 214 -7.74 -17.51 -23.34
CA GLN A 214 -7.86 -17.93 -24.75
C GLN A 214 -6.64 -17.49 -25.56
N ASP A 215 -6.00 -16.39 -25.21
CA ASP A 215 -4.81 -15.87 -25.88
C ASP A 215 -3.51 -16.52 -25.38
N SER A 216 -2.39 -16.15 -26.00
CA SER A 216 -1.04 -16.55 -25.55
C SER A 216 -0.62 -15.72 -24.33
N VAL A 217 -1.36 -15.88 -23.22
CA VAL A 217 -1.18 -15.19 -21.96
C VAL A 217 -0.93 -16.20 -20.85
N GLN A 218 -0.01 -15.90 -19.97
CA GLN A 218 0.23 -16.62 -18.72
C GLN A 218 0.04 -15.69 -17.53
N ILE A 219 -0.53 -16.21 -16.44
CA ILE A 219 -0.81 -15.44 -15.23
C ILE A 219 -0.14 -16.11 -14.04
N VAL A 220 0.68 -15.37 -13.32
CA VAL A 220 1.32 -15.83 -12.07
C VAL A 220 0.84 -14.94 -10.93
N ALA A 221 0.07 -15.52 -10.01
CA ALA A 221 -0.45 -14.83 -8.84
C ALA A 221 0.23 -15.33 -7.56
N LEU A 222 0.81 -14.42 -6.78
CA LEU A 222 1.43 -14.68 -5.48
C LEU A 222 0.73 -13.87 -4.38
N GLY A 223 0.30 -14.53 -3.33
CA GLY A 223 -0.25 -13.88 -2.15
C GLY A 223 -1.20 -14.74 -1.35
N THR A 224 -1.64 -14.20 -0.22
CA THR A 224 -2.65 -14.80 0.67
C THR A 224 -3.67 -13.74 1.08
N GLY A 225 -4.84 -14.17 1.55
CA GLY A 225 -5.86 -13.25 2.03
C GLY A 225 -7.21 -13.91 2.26
N ASP A 226 -8.23 -13.35 1.64
CA ASP A 226 -9.59 -13.86 1.75
C ASP A 226 -9.73 -15.20 1.01
N GLU A 227 -10.28 -16.19 1.67
CA GLU A 227 -10.42 -17.56 1.15
C GLU A 227 -11.12 -17.61 -0.23
N ARG A 228 -12.07 -16.72 -0.48
CA ARG A 228 -12.77 -16.64 -1.76
C ARG A 228 -11.83 -16.34 -2.93
N TYR A 229 -10.86 -15.45 -2.75
CA TYR A 229 -9.88 -15.11 -3.78
C TYR A 229 -8.77 -16.14 -3.89
N GLU A 230 -8.33 -16.72 -2.78
CA GLU A 230 -7.41 -17.84 -2.81
C GLU A 230 -8.00 -19.02 -3.61
N ASN A 231 -9.26 -19.38 -3.34
CA ASN A 231 -9.97 -20.45 -4.05
C ASN A 231 -10.24 -20.09 -5.52
N MET A 232 -10.51 -18.82 -5.82
CA MET A 232 -10.62 -18.35 -7.20
C MET A 232 -9.34 -18.59 -7.99
N PHE A 233 -8.18 -18.20 -7.47
CA PHE A 233 -6.90 -18.43 -8.16
C PHE A 233 -6.54 -19.92 -8.25
N ARG A 234 -6.78 -20.72 -7.22
CA ARG A 234 -6.60 -22.19 -7.27
C ARG A 234 -7.51 -22.83 -8.35
N HIS A 235 -8.74 -22.34 -8.49
CA HIS A 235 -9.67 -22.80 -9.54
C HIS A 235 -9.12 -22.50 -10.93
N PHE A 236 -8.62 -21.30 -11.18
CA PHE A 236 -8.06 -20.93 -12.48
C PHE A 236 -6.74 -21.63 -12.79
N ASP A 237 -5.89 -21.89 -11.79
CA ASP A 237 -4.68 -22.74 -11.92
C ASP A 237 -5.06 -24.16 -12.38
N TRP A 238 -6.05 -24.76 -11.72
CA TRP A 238 -6.57 -26.07 -12.12
C TRP A 238 -7.21 -26.04 -13.52
N LYS A 239 -8.04 -25.06 -13.81
CA LYS A 239 -8.79 -24.95 -15.09
C LYS A 239 -7.86 -24.67 -16.26
N TYR A 240 -6.86 -23.85 -16.09
CA TYR A 240 -5.92 -23.40 -17.12
C TYR A 240 -4.51 -23.88 -16.81
N HIS A 241 -4.37 -25.17 -16.57
CA HIS A 241 -3.08 -25.78 -16.29
C HIS A 241 -2.05 -25.43 -17.38
N GLY A 242 -0.83 -25.02 -16.98
CA GLY A 242 0.21 -24.55 -17.89
C GLY A 242 0.12 -23.08 -18.32
N LYS A 243 -1.01 -22.40 -18.06
CA LYS A 243 -1.18 -20.96 -18.33
C LYS A 243 -1.32 -20.13 -17.06
N VAL A 244 -1.98 -20.63 -16.02
CA VAL A 244 -2.17 -19.93 -14.75
C VAL A 244 -1.41 -20.67 -13.66
N SER A 245 -0.75 -19.93 -12.79
CA SER A 245 -0.09 -20.46 -11.59
C SER A 245 -0.47 -19.66 -10.36
N ALA A 246 -1.10 -20.32 -9.37
CA ALA A 246 -1.54 -19.73 -8.12
C ALA A 246 -0.59 -20.09 -6.97
N GLN A 247 0.23 -19.15 -6.55
CA GLN A 247 1.17 -19.29 -5.45
C GLN A 247 0.54 -18.69 -4.18
N ILE A 248 -0.23 -19.51 -3.43
CA ILE A 248 -1.03 -19.07 -2.28
C ILE A 248 -0.20 -19.16 -1.00
N TYR A 249 0.81 -18.32 -0.92
CA TYR A 249 1.69 -18.14 0.24
C TYR A 249 2.38 -16.78 0.18
N TYR A 250 3.09 -16.41 1.24
CA TYR A 250 3.96 -15.25 1.28
C TYR A 250 5.41 -15.69 1.00
N ASP A 251 6.04 -15.11 -0.02
CA ASP A 251 7.45 -15.34 -0.33
C ASP A 251 8.02 -14.11 -1.06
N GLU A 252 8.96 -13.45 -0.42
CA GLU A 252 9.60 -12.25 -0.95
C GLU A 252 10.49 -12.59 -2.16
N SER A 253 11.26 -13.68 -2.09
CA SER A 253 12.12 -14.13 -3.18
C SER A 253 11.30 -14.44 -4.43
N MET A 254 10.15 -15.11 -4.29
CA MET A 254 9.24 -15.37 -5.39
C MET A 254 8.68 -14.07 -5.99
N SER A 255 8.41 -13.04 -5.17
CA SER A 255 7.93 -11.74 -5.68
C SER A 255 8.95 -11.08 -6.60
N HIS A 256 10.23 -11.08 -6.24
CA HIS A 256 11.32 -10.56 -7.08
C HIS A 256 11.41 -11.31 -8.43
N ARG A 257 11.26 -12.62 -8.38
CA ARG A 257 11.27 -13.47 -9.59
C ARG A 257 10.09 -13.17 -10.50
N ILE A 258 8.90 -12.91 -9.93
CA ILE A 258 7.70 -12.51 -10.68
C ILE A 258 7.91 -11.14 -11.33
N TYR A 259 8.42 -10.14 -10.59
CA TYR A 259 8.74 -8.83 -11.18
C TYR A 259 9.74 -8.95 -12.34
N ALA A 260 10.77 -9.79 -12.20
CA ALA A 260 11.79 -9.95 -13.23
C ALA A 260 11.32 -10.73 -14.45
N ALA A 261 10.44 -11.71 -14.29
CA ALA A 261 10.00 -12.60 -15.36
C ALA A 261 8.81 -12.04 -16.15
N SER A 262 7.95 -11.26 -15.53
CA SER A 262 6.71 -10.77 -16.14
C SER A 262 6.96 -9.69 -17.19
N ASP A 263 6.08 -9.62 -18.18
CA ASP A 263 6.01 -8.54 -19.16
C ASP A 263 5.12 -7.41 -18.64
N ALA A 264 4.01 -7.78 -18.01
CA ALA A 264 3.08 -6.85 -17.39
C ALA A 264 2.81 -7.22 -15.92
N PHE A 265 2.40 -6.23 -15.14
CA PHE A 265 2.05 -6.38 -13.73
C PHE A 265 0.67 -5.79 -13.47
N LEU A 266 -0.28 -6.60 -12.99
CA LEU A 266 -1.69 -6.21 -12.92
C LEU A 266 -2.08 -5.78 -11.50
N MET A 267 -2.61 -4.55 -11.38
CA MET A 267 -3.13 -3.96 -10.14
C MET A 267 -4.48 -3.26 -10.38
N PRO A 268 -5.60 -4.00 -10.46
CA PRO A 268 -6.93 -3.44 -10.72
C PRO A 268 -7.60 -2.94 -9.44
N SER A 269 -6.84 -2.39 -8.50
CA SER A 269 -7.30 -2.04 -7.16
C SER A 269 -8.49 -1.07 -7.16
N LEU A 270 -9.48 -1.31 -6.30
CA LEU A 270 -10.62 -0.40 -6.09
C LEU A 270 -10.16 0.93 -5.50
N PHE A 271 -9.22 0.87 -4.60
CA PHE A 271 -8.45 2.00 -4.10
C PHE A 271 -7.04 1.54 -3.73
N GLU A 272 -6.05 2.41 -3.93
CA GLU A 272 -4.65 2.13 -3.63
C GLU A 272 -3.97 3.40 -3.13
N PRO A 273 -3.78 3.58 -1.81
CA PRO A 273 -3.23 4.82 -1.26
C PRO A 273 -1.92 5.25 -1.93
N CYS A 274 -0.97 4.34 -2.05
CA CYS A 274 0.27 4.54 -2.78
C CYS A 274 0.50 3.44 -3.81
N GLY A 275 0.46 2.18 -3.36
CA GLY A 275 1.01 1.06 -4.08
C GLY A 275 2.54 1.09 -4.08
N LEU A 276 3.16 -0.05 -3.85
CA LEU A 276 4.61 -0.23 -3.96
C LEU A 276 4.95 -1.21 -5.07
N SER A 277 4.09 -2.20 -5.30
CA SER A 277 4.34 -3.26 -6.28
C SER A 277 4.47 -2.73 -7.71
N GLN A 278 3.75 -1.68 -8.10
CA GLN A 278 3.94 -1.03 -9.41
C GLN A 278 5.29 -0.31 -9.50
N LEU A 279 5.78 0.27 -8.41
CA LEU A 279 7.12 0.90 -8.38
C LEU A 279 8.21 -0.17 -8.52
N MET A 280 8.04 -1.30 -7.81
CA MET A 280 8.93 -2.45 -7.91
C MET A 280 8.89 -3.03 -9.32
N SER A 281 7.71 -3.24 -9.91
CA SER A 281 7.57 -3.76 -11.28
C SER A 281 8.26 -2.87 -12.31
N LEU A 282 8.09 -1.55 -12.20
CA LEU A 282 8.77 -0.57 -13.05
C LEU A 282 10.29 -0.66 -12.92
N ARG A 283 10.79 -0.82 -11.69
CA ARG A 283 12.23 -0.98 -11.45
C ARG A 283 12.81 -2.22 -12.14
N TYR A 284 12.01 -3.28 -12.27
CA TYR A 284 12.38 -4.52 -12.97
C TYR A 284 12.04 -4.48 -14.47
N GLY A 285 11.58 -3.34 -15.01
CA GLY A 285 11.21 -3.19 -16.41
C GLY A 285 9.95 -3.99 -16.81
N THR A 286 9.05 -4.20 -15.86
CA THR A 286 7.74 -4.84 -16.03
C THR A 286 6.66 -3.77 -16.01
N LEU A 287 5.85 -3.70 -17.06
CA LEU A 287 4.91 -2.61 -17.26
C LEU A 287 3.65 -2.80 -16.42
N PRO A 288 3.31 -1.87 -15.52
CA PRO A 288 2.08 -1.97 -14.74
C PRO A 288 0.83 -1.71 -15.58
N ILE A 289 -0.22 -2.49 -15.32
CA ILE A 289 -1.59 -2.28 -15.79
C ILE A 289 -2.41 -1.96 -14.54
N VAL A 290 -2.90 -0.74 -14.41
CA VAL A 290 -3.46 -0.24 -13.16
C VAL A 290 -4.80 0.45 -13.35
N ARG A 291 -5.64 0.43 -12.31
CA ARG A 291 -6.78 1.33 -12.24
C ARG A 291 -6.31 2.73 -11.81
N GLU A 292 -6.94 3.78 -12.36
CA GLU A 292 -6.61 5.18 -12.04
C GLU A 292 -7.14 5.59 -10.67
N THR A 293 -6.44 5.19 -9.61
CA THR A 293 -6.76 5.56 -8.22
C THR A 293 -5.47 5.78 -7.42
N GLY A 294 -5.53 6.70 -6.47
CA GLY A 294 -4.47 6.99 -5.50
C GLY A 294 -3.06 7.05 -6.11
N GLY A 295 -2.12 6.37 -5.49
CA GLY A 295 -0.73 6.35 -5.95
C GLY A 295 -0.50 5.64 -7.28
N LEU A 296 -1.40 4.78 -7.72
CA LEU A 296 -1.30 4.17 -9.05
C LEU A 296 -1.44 5.24 -10.14
N LYS A 297 -2.40 6.16 -9.98
CA LYS A 297 -2.58 7.30 -10.88
C LYS A 297 -1.38 8.26 -10.85
N ASP A 298 -0.78 8.45 -9.68
CA ASP A 298 0.35 9.37 -9.52
C ASP A 298 1.67 8.83 -10.07
N THR A 299 1.83 7.50 -10.15
CA THR A 299 3.13 6.85 -10.45
C THR A 299 3.19 6.14 -11.80
N VAL A 300 2.04 5.86 -12.42
CA VAL A 300 1.97 5.19 -13.73
C VAL A 300 1.46 6.19 -14.76
N VAL A 301 2.32 6.53 -15.73
CA VAL A 301 1.96 7.37 -16.86
C VAL A 301 1.34 6.48 -17.94
N PRO A 302 0.05 6.68 -18.30
CA PRO A 302 -0.60 5.87 -19.32
C PRO A 302 0.13 5.94 -20.66
N TYR A 303 0.20 4.80 -21.36
CA TYR A 303 0.82 4.75 -22.69
C TYR A 303 -0.01 5.58 -23.68
N ASN A 304 0.67 6.51 -24.34
CA ASN A 304 0.13 7.29 -25.45
C ASN A 304 0.65 6.72 -26.77
N GLU A 305 -0.22 6.06 -27.52
CA GLU A 305 0.15 5.41 -28.78
C GLU A 305 0.58 6.39 -29.89
N PHE A 306 0.10 7.64 -29.83
CA PHE A 306 0.43 8.66 -30.83
C PHE A 306 1.83 9.24 -30.63
N GLU A 307 2.26 9.36 -29.38
CA GLU A 307 3.57 9.89 -29.00
C GLU A 307 4.60 8.79 -28.73
N GLY A 308 4.16 7.55 -28.54
CA GLY A 308 5.02 6.43 -28.15
C GLY A 308 5.62 6.58 -26.76
N THR A 309 4.93 7.30 -25.85
CA THR A 309 5.39 7.61 -24.50
C THR A 309 4.47 6.97 -23.45
N GLY A 310 5.01 6.77 -22.26
CA GLY A 310 4.28 6.20 -21.12
C GLY A 310 5.15 5.22 -20.32
N THR A 311 4.67 4.85 -19.14
CA THR A 311 5.35 3.89 -18.25
C THR A 311 4.51 2.66 -17.91
N GLY A 312 3.27 2.59 -18.41
CA GLY A 312 2.35 1.49 -18.19
C GLY A 312 1.01 1.75 -18.86
N PHE A 313 -0.01 1.03 -18.41
CA PHE A 313 -1.37 1.15 -18.93
C PHE A 313 -2.33 1.44 -17.77
N SER A 314 -3.35 2.25 -18.02
CA SER A 314 -4.36 2.56 -17.02
C SER A 314 -5.78 2.42 -17.56
N PHE A 315 -6.72 2.22 -16.65
CA PHE A 315 -8.15 2.20 -16.92
C PHE A 315 -8.92 2.83 -15.73
N VAL A 316 -10.17 3.22 -15.97
CA VAL A 316 -11.04 3.90 -14.99
C VAL A 316 -12.00 2.91 -14.33
#